data_512df59f88517f6363a27c627f8599ed
#
_entry.id   512df59f88517f6363a27c627f8599ed
#
_cell.length_a   1.000
_cell.length_b   1.000
_cell.length_c   1.000
_cell.angle_alpha   90.00
_cell.angle_beta   90.00
_cell.angle_gamma   90.00
#
_symmetry.space_group_name_H-M   'P 1'
#
loop_
_entity.id
_entity.type
_entity.pdbx_description
1 polymer ?
#
loop_
_entity_poly.entity_id
_entity_poly.type
_entity_poly.pdbx_seq_one_letter_code
_entity_poly.pdbx_strand_id
1 'polypeptide(L)'
;PFIHQDEIINRIKYVPQGGGLQDIPDNLLNGHLFRMKNNGYGSGGLVKNTYGRLSWDKPSGTIIAGVRKITCGRLFHPEANRLLTVRECARLQTIPDHIEIKGSITEQYTLVGNAVPPLFSKILGSLISELQKINLINV
;
A
#
# COMPACT_ATOMS: atom_id res chain seq x y z
N PRO A 1 10.30 -5.67 10.77
CA PRO A 1 9.29 -4.61 10.60
C PRO A 1 9.94 -3.24 10.78
N PHE A 2 9.48 -2.26 10.01
CA PHE A 2 9.92 -0.88 10.16
C PHE A 2 9.40 -0.33 11.49
N ILE A 3 10.30 0.18 12.34
CA ILE A 3 9.94 0.79 13.63
C ILE A 3 9.53 2.23 13.33
N HIS A 4 8.27 2.55 13.60
CA HIS A 4 7.77 3.91 13.52
C HIS A 4 8.12 4.70 14.78
N GLN A 5 8.22 6.02 14.65
CA GLN A 5 8.28 6.92 15.79
C GLN A 5 7.02 6.74 16.65
N ASP A 6 7.16 6.86 17.96
CA ASP A 6 6.07 6.68 18.93
C ASP A 6 4.83 7.52 18.60
N GLU A 7 5.04 8.71 18.04
CA GLU A 7 3.98 9.61 17.59
C GLU A 7 3.09 8.98 16.49
N ILE A 8 3.69 8.26 15.52
CA ILE A 8 2.94 7.57 14.47
C ILE A 8 2.15 6.39 15.06
N ILE A 9 2.78 5.64 15.97
CA ILE A 9 2.11 4.52 16.66
C ILE A 9 0.93 5.03 17.48
N ASN A 10 1.09 6.14 18.18
CA ASN A 10 0.03 6.74 18.99
C ASN A 10 -1.16 7.18 18.14
N ARG A 11 -0.92 7.69 16.93
CA ARG A 11 -1.99 8.07 15.98
C ARG A 11 -2.70 6.86 15.42
N ILE A 12 -1.95 5.85 14.95
CA ILE A 12 -2.54 4.70 14.24
C ILE A 12 -3.42 3.83 15.16
N LYS A 13 -3.26 3.88 16.49
CA LYS A 13 -4.12 3.18 17.44
C LYS A 13 -5.62 3.58 17.34
N TYR A 14 -5.89 4.79 16.88
CA TYR A 14 -7.27 5.31 16.72
C TYR A 14 -7.88 4.95 15.37
N VAL A 15 -7.09 4.47 14.44
CA VAL A 15 -7.57 4.17 13.08
C VAL A 15 -8.11 2.74 13.03
N PRO A 16 -9.42 2.56 12.81
CA PRO A 16 -10.02 1.24 12.65
C PRO A 16 -9.65 0.60 11.31
N GLN A 17 -9.99 -0.68 11.13
CA GLN A 17 -9.86 -1.34 9.83
C GLN A 17 -10.63 -0.57 8.76
N GLY A 18 -9.97 -0.32 7.62
CA GLY A 18 -10.53 0.51 6.54
C GLY A 18 -10.57 2.01 6.81
N GLY A 19 -10.16 2.45 8.00
CA GLY A 19 -10.09 3.86 8.41
C GLY A 19 -8.84 4.58 7.91
N GLY A 20 -8.66 5.83 8.36
CA GLY A 20 -7.54 6.69 7.97
C GLY A 20 -7.42 7.95 8.81
N LEU A 21 -6.86 9.01 8.24
CA LEU A 21 -6.60 10.28 8.94
C LEU A 21 -7.83 10.86 9.65
N GLN A 22 -9.03 10.64 9.13
CA GLN A 22 -10.27 11.19 9.69
C GLN A 22 -10.59 10.62 11.08
N ASP A 23 -10.10 9.42 11.39
CA ASP A 23 -10.36 8.73 12.66
C ASP A 23 -9.41 9.15 13.77
N ILE A 24 -8.36 9.91 13.46
CA ILE A 24 -7.36 10.35 14.44
C ILE A 24 -7.86 11.61 15.16
N PRO A 25 -7.85 11.65 16.50
CA PRO A 25 -8.21 12.84 17.26
C PRO A 25 -7.36 14.07 16.90
N ASP A 26 -7.98 15.23 16.84
CA ASP A 26 -7.35 16.47 16.37
C ASP A 26 -6.17 16.91 17.26
N ASN A 27 -6.23 16.65 18.54
CA ASN A 27 -5.16 16.95 19.50
C ASN A 27 -3.88 16.12 19.28
N LEU A 28 -3.95 15.06 18.48
CA LEU A 28 -2.78 14.25 18.08
C LEU A 28 -2.20 14.66 16.72
N LEU A 29 -2.84 15.58 16.01
CA LEU A 29 -2.43 16.02 14.68
C LEU A 29 -1.53 17.27 14.80
N ASN A 30 -0.43 17.27 14.03
CA ASN A 30 0.30 18.50 13.80
C ASN A 30 -0.46 19.42 12.84
N GLY A 31 -0.07 20.71 12.76
CA GLY A 31 -0.79 21.69 11.95
C GLY A 31 -0.97 21.35 10.47
N HIS A 32 -0.07 20.54 9.89
CA HIS A 32 -0.19 20.07 8.50
C HIS A 32 -1.28 18.99 8.37
N LEU A 33 -1.23 17.96 9.22
CA LEU A 33 -2.22 16.88 9.21
C LEU A 33 -3.61 17.38 9.60
N PHE A 34 -3.69 18.32 10.54
CA PHE A 34 -4.94 18.96 10.94
C PHE A 34 -5.57 19.71 9.75
N ARG A 35 -4.78 20.48 9.00
CA ARG A 35 -5.26 21.16 7.77
C ARG A 35 -5.67 20.17 6.69
N MET A 36 -4.92 19.08 6.50
CA MET A 36 -5.30 18.01 5.57
C MET A 36 -6.64 17.38 5.94
N LYS A 37 -6.87 17.11 7.23
CA LYS A 37 -8.10 16.51 7.73
C LYS A 37 -9.32 17.41 7.50
N ASN A 38 -9.21 18.70 7.82
CA ASN A 38 -10.35 19.62 7.87
C ASN A 38 -10.59 20.39 6.58
N ASN A 39 -9.54 20.73 5.82
CA ASN A 39 -9.67 21.59 4.63
C ASN A 39 -9.60 20.80 3.30
N GLY A 40 -9.45 19.47 3.35
CA GLY A 40 -9.42 18.65 2.15
C GLY A 40 -8.35 19.09 1.16
N TYR A 41 -7.08 18.97 1.50
CA TYR A 41 -5.98 19.35 0.58
C TYR A 41 -6.05 18.51 -0.71
N GLY A 42 -6.54 19.14 -1.80
CA GLY A 42 -6.66 18.52 -3.12
C GLY A 42 -7.74 17.44 -3.17
N SER A 43 -8.76 17.69 -3.90
CA SER A 43 -9.87 16.79 -4.20
C SER A 43 -9.41 15.35 -4.46
N GLY A 44 -9.87 14.41 -3.66
CA GLY A 44 -9.80 12.97 -3.93
C GLY A 44 -8.65 12.25 -3.24
N GLY A 45 -8.82 11.07 -2.90
CA GLY A 45 -7.91 9.96 -2.59
C GLY A 45 -6.75 10.14 -1.58
N LEU A 46 -5.97 11.19 -1.68
CA LEU A 46 -4.78 11.39 -0.84
C LEU A 46 -5.11 11.51 0.66
N VAL A 47 -6.13 12.30 1.00
CA VAL A 47 -6.55 12.48 2.41
C VAL A 47 -7.13 11.18 2.97
N LYS A 48 -7.94 10.47 2.18
CA LYS A 48 -8.53 9.18 2.58
C LYS A 48 -7.49 8.08 2.78
N ASN A 49 -6.34 8.19 2.13
CA ASN A 49 -5.28 7.18 2.19
C ASN A 49 -4.19 7.49 3.20
N THR A 50 -4.09 8.75 3.67
CA THR A 50 -3.16 9.15 4.73
C THR A 50 -3.51 8.41 6.03
N TYR A 51 -2.53 7.78 6.66
CA TYR A 51 -2.72 6.86 7.79
C TYR A 51 -3.70 5.71 7.50
N GLY A 52 -3.89 5.36 6.22
CA GLY A 52 -4.86 4.33 5.84
C GLY A 52 -4.50 2.95 6.38
N ARG A 53 -5.42 2.35 7.14
CA ARG A 53 -5.35 0.96 7.59
C ARG A 53 -6.11 0.07 6.62
N LEU A 54 -5.52 -1.07 6.29
CA LEU A 54 -6.19 -2.11 5.51
C LEU A 54 -7.36 -2.72 6.29
N SER A 55 -8.20 -3.46 5.59
CA SER A 55 -9.28 -4.26 6.16
C SER A 55 -9.20 -5.66 5.59
N TRP A 56 -9.53 -6.69 6.39
CA TRP A 56 -9.47 -8.08 5.95
C TRP A 56 -10.50 -8.42 4.86
N ASP A 57 -11.64 -7.74 4.88
CA ASP A 57 -12.79 -7.98 4.00
C ASP A 57 -12.76 -7.16 2.70
N LYS A 58 -11.68 -6.39 2.45
CA LYS A 58 -11.54 -5.54 1.26
C LYS A 58 -10.22 -5.77 0.56
N PRO A 59 -10.18 -5.66 -0.77
CA PRO A 59 -8.91 -5.66 -1.51
C PRO A 59 -7.99 -4.56 -1.01
N SER A 60 -6.69 -4.82 -0.99
CA SER A 60 -5.70 -3.77 -0.75
C SER A 60 -5.70 -2.75 -1.90
N GLY A 61 -5.32 -1.52 -1.60
CA GLY A 61 -4.96 -0.56 -2.65
C GLY A 61 -3.65 -0.95 -3.33
N THR A 62 -3.28 -0.17 -4.35
CA THR A 62 -2.02 -0.34 -5.07
C THR A 62 -0.82 -0.28 -4.13
N ILE A 63 0.05 -1.26 -4.20
CA ILE A 63 1.34 -1.26 -3.51
C ILE A 63 2.29 -0.40 -4.35
N ILE A 64 2.80 0.67 -3.78
CA ILE A 64 3.67 1.63 -4.46
C ILE A 64 5.08 1.62 -3.87
N ALA A 65 6.08 2.07 -4.62
CA ALA A 65 7.47 2.18 -4.16
C ALA A 65 7.65 3.05 -2.89
N GLY A 66 6.73 3.98 -2.65
CA GLY A 66 6.71 4.86 -1.48
C GLY A 66 6.04 4.31 -0.23
N VAL A 67 5.91 3.00 -0.05
CA VAL A 67 5.22 2.34 1.10
C VAL A 67 5.60 2.89 2.47
N ARG A 68 6.83 3.37 2.64
CA ARG A 68 7.31 3.95 3.91
C ARG A 68 6.72 5.32 4.26
N LYS A 69 6.09 6.00 3.29
CA LYS A 69 5.46 7.30 3.52
C LYS A 69 4.02 7.08 3.98
N ILE A 70 3.71 7.45 5.20
CA ILE A 70 2.37 7.33 5.81
C ILE A 70 1.27 8.09 5.06
N THR A 71 1.65 9.00 4.18
CA THR A 71 0.75 9.78 3.32
C THR A 71 0.46 9.10 1.98
N CYS A 72 1.15 8.00 1.67
CA CYS A 72 1.10 7.35 0.36
C CYS A 72 0.41 5.99 0.46
N GLY A 73 -0.91 5.97 0.46
CA GLY A 73 -1.69 4.74 0.37
C GLY A 73 -2.14 4.16 1.72
N ARG A 74 -3.02 3.17 1.65
CA ARG A 74 -3.51 2.39 2.79
C ARG A 74 -2.60 1.20 3.00
N LEU A 75 -1.59 1.34 3.83
CA LEU A 75 -0.53 0.33 3.98
C LEU A 75 -0.25 -0.04 5.44
N PHE A 76 -1.07 0.46 6.38
CA PHE A 76 -1.04 -0.05 7.75
C PHE A 76 -1.71 -1.43 7.82
N HIS A 77 -1.10 -2.31 8.59
CA HIS A 77 -1.62 -3.67 8.83
C HIS A 77 -3.03 -3.60 9.44
N PRO A 78 -3.97 -4.48 9.07
CA PRO A 78 -5.35 -4.43 9.56
C PRO A 78 -5.48 -4.38 11.08
N GLU A 79 -4.63 -5.09 11.80
CA GLU A 79 -4.68 -5.22 13.27
C GLU A 79 -3.46 -4.60 13.95
N ALA A 80 -2.26 -4.87 13.46
CA ALA A 80 -1.04 -4.38 14.08
C ALA A 80 -0.83 -2.89 13.81
N ASN A 81 -0.32 -2.15 14.82
CA ASN A 81 -0.04 -0.71 14.72
C ASN A 81 1.31 -0.45 14.01
N ARG A 82 1.45 -0.97 12.81
CA ARG A 82 2.65 -0.85 11.95
C ARG A 82 2.26 -0.87 10.48
N LEU A 83 3.16 -0.42 9.62
CA LEU A 83 3.06 -0.66 8.19
C LEU A 83 3.21 -2.16 7.89
N LEU A 84 2.75 -2.55 6.70
CA LEU A 84 3.05 -3.87 6.14
C LEU A 84 4.56 -4.06 6.03
N THR A 85 5.00 -5.28 6.26
CA THR A 85 6.38 -5.69 5.96
C THR A 85 6.58 -5.84 4.45
N VAL A 86 7.83 -5.88 4.00
CA VAL A 86 8.17 -6.17 2.59
C VAL A 86 7.53 -7.47 2.12
N ARG A 87 7.56 -8.51 2.96
CA ARG A 87 6.98 -9.82 2.62
C ARG A 87 5.46 -9.78 2.52
N GLU A 88 4.78 -9.05 3.39
CA GLU A 88 3.33 -8.84 3.30
C GLU A 88 2.97 -8.06 2.04
N CYS A 89 3.72 -7.01 1.68
CA CYS A 89 3.56 -6.30 0.41
C CYS A 89 3.78 -7.22 -0.81
N ALA A 90 4.81 -8.06 -0.76
CA ALA A 90 5.12 -9.01 -1.83
C ALA A 90 4.00 -10.05 -2.01
N ARG A 91 3.43 -10.58 -0.91
CA ARG A 91 2.28 -11.49 -0.97
C ARG A 91 1.04 -10.83 -1.58
N LEU A 92 0.75 -9.58 -1.23
CA LEU A 92 -0.33 -8.80 -1.86
C LEU A 92 -0.11 -8.61 -3.36
N GLN A 93 1.15 -8.50 -3.79
CA GLN A 93 1.56 -8.45 -5.20
C GLN A 93 1.65 -9.84 -5.84
N THR A 94 1.23 -10.91 -5.18
CA THR A 94 1.32 -12.29 -5.66
C THR A 94 2.74 -12.78 -5.95
N ILE A 95 3.77 -12.16 -5.35
CA ILE A 95 5.15 -12.60 -5.44
C ILE A 95 5.34 -13.82 -4.52
N PRO A 96 5.78 -14.97 -5.06
CA PRO A 96 5.92 -16.20 -4.28
C PRO A 96 6.90 -16.06 -3.12
N ASP A 97 6.64 -16.75 -2.01
CA ASP A 97 7.45 -16.65 -0.79
C ASP A 97 8.90 -17.11 -0.94
N HIS A 98 9.17 -18.01 -1.89
CA HIS A 98 10.54 -18.49 -2.16
C HIS A 98 11.40 -17.44 -2.89
N ILE A 99 10.80 -16.38 -3.44
CA ILE A 99 11.57 -15.28 -4.07
C ILE A 99 12.18 -14.42 -2.97
N GLU A 100 13.50 -14.41 -2.94
CA GLU A 100 14.27 -13.56 -2.04
C GLU A 100 14.36 -12.12 -2.59
N ILE A 101 13.96 -11.14 -1.78
CA ILE A 101 14.03 -9.72 -2.13
C ILE A 101 15.28 -9.15 -1.45
N LYS A 102 16.34 -8.92 -2.24
CA LYS A 102 17.65 -8.46 -1.74
C LYS A 102 17.75 -6.93 -1.69
N GLY A 103 18.76 -6.44 -0.98
CA GLY A 103 19.05 -5.02 -0.82
C GLY A 103 18.65 -4.46 0.54
N SER A 104 18.87 -3.17 0.73
CA SER A 104 18.43 -2.44 1.92
C SER A 104 16.90 -2.46 2.03
N ILE A 105 16.37 -2.26 3.22
CA ILE A 105 14.91 -2.26 3.45
C ILE A 105 14.17 -1.26 2.53
N THR A 106 14.78 -0.13 2.20
CA THR A 106 14.21 0.86 1.29
C THR A 106 14.17 0.35 -0.15
N GLU A 107 15.26 -0.27 -0.62
CA GLU A 107 15.32 -0.89 -1.94
C GLU A 107 14.32 -2.03 -2.07
N GLN A 108 14.19 -2.87 -1.05
CA GLN A 108 13.22 -3.96 -1.04
C GLN A 108 11.78 -3.46 -1.22
N TYR A 109 11.37 -2.41 -0.50
CA TYR A 109 10.05 -1.80 -0.72
C TYR A 109 9.91 -1.19 -2.11
N THR A 110 10.96 -0.56 -2.62
CA THR A 110 10.96 0.01 -3.97
C THR A 110 10.81 -1.07 -5.03
N LEU A 111 11.54 -2.17 -4.90
CA LEU A 111 11.45 -3.31 -5.81
C LEU A 111 10.03 -3.90 -5.84
N VAL A 112 9.44 -4.15 -4.67
CA VAL A 112 8.08 -4.69 -4.58
C VAL A 112 7.06 -3.69 -5.14
N GLY A 113 7.18 -2.40 -4.83
CA GLY A 113 6.23 -1.39 -5.29
C GLY A 113 6.30 -1.11 -6.81
N ASN A 114 7.44 -1.38 -7.45
CA ASN A 114 7.62 -1.25 -8.89
C ASN A 114 7.32 -2.55 -9.65
N ALA A 115 7.12 -3.66 -8.93
CA ALA A 115 6.87 -4.95 -9.57
C ALA A 115 5.47 -5.01 -10.20
N VAL A 116 5.37 -5.62 -11.36
CA VAL A 116 4.09 -6.07 -11.91
C VAL A 116 3.73 -7.40 -11.25
N PRO A 117 2.52 -7.56 -10.68
CA PRO A 117 2.14 -8.80 -10.02
C PRO A 117 2.28 -10.02 -10.93
N PRO A 118 3.02 -11.07 -10.55
CA PRO A 118 3.25 -12.24 -11.40
C PRO A 118 1.97 -12.91 -11.90
N LEU A 119 0.95 -12.99 -11.06
CA LEU A 119 -0.32 -13.58 -11.46
C LEU A 119 -1.03 -12.75 -12.55
N PHE A 120 -0.97 -11.42 -12.46
CA PHE A 120 -1.50 -10.52 -13.48
C PHE A 120 -0.73 -10.65 -14.79
N SER A 121 0.61 -10.69 -14.74
CA SER A 121 1.48 -10.91 -15.92
C SER A 121 1.20 -12.25 -16.59
N LYS A 122 0.95 -13.31 -15.81
CA LYS A 122 0.58 -14.63 -16.33
C LYS A 122 -0.72 -14.59 -17.11
N ILE A 123 -1.75 -13.92 -16.58
CA ILE A 123 -3.06 -13.79 -17.26
C ILE A 123 -2.90 -13.03 -18.57
N LEU A 124 -2.19 -11.90 -18.57
CA LEU A 124 -1.93 -11.12 -19.78
C LEU A 124 -1.15 -11.93 -20.83
N GLY A 125 -0.11 -12.65 -20.42
CA GLY A 125 0.68 -13.50 -21.32
C GLY A 125 -0.15 -14.61 -21.95
N SER A 126 -1.03 -15.24 -21.20
CA SER A 126 -1.97 -16.24 -21.74
C SER A 126 -2.92 -15.64 -22.76
N LEU A 127 -3.50 -14.47 -22.46
CA LEU A 127 -4.41 -13.76 -23.37
C LEU A 127 -3.70 -13.39 -24.68
N ILE A 128 -2.50 -12.82 -24.62
CA ILE A 128 -1.70 -12.48 -25.80
C ILE A 128 -1.43 -13.73 -26.66
N SER A 129 -1.03 -14.83 -26.02
CA SER A 129 -0.79 -16.11 -26.72
C SER A 129 -2.04 -16.63 -27.45
N GLU A 130 -3.21 -16.51 -26.82
CA GLU A 130 -4.48 -16.89 -27.47
C GLU A 130 -4.82 -15.99 -28.65
N LEU A 131 -4.67 -14.66 -28.51
CA LEU A 131 -4.92 -13.70 -29.59
C LEU A 131 -3.99 -13.91 -30.78
N GLN A 132 -2.73 -14.28 -30.55
CA GLN A 132 -1.79 -14.63 -31.64
C GLN A 132 -2.24 -15.88 -32.39
N LYS A 133 -2.72 -16.91 -31.69
CA LYS A 133 -3.21 -18.16 -32.33
C LYS A 133 -4.39 -17.91 -33.27
N ILE A 134 -5.24 -16.94 -32.99
CA ILE A 134 -6.38 -16.57 -33.83
C ILE A 134 -6.04 -15.46 -34.83
N ASN A 135 -4.77 -15.13 -35.03
CA ASN A 135 -4.24 -14.11 -35.94
C ASN A 135 -4.87 -12.71 -35.79
N LEU A 136 -5.34 -12.36 -34.63
CA LEU A 136 -5.88 -11.01 -34.35
C LEU A 136 -4.78 -9.97 -34.04
N ILE A 137 -3.58 -10.41 -33.69
CA ILE A 137 -2.39 -9.55 -33.52
C ILE A 137 -1.17 -10.20 -34.14
N ASN A 138 -0.43 -9.42 -34.94
CA ASN A 138 0.90 -9.79 -35.46
C ASN A 138 1.91 -9.04 -34.58
N VAL A 139 2.69 -9.75 -33.78
CA VAL A 139 3.82 -9.23 -32.99
C VAL A 139 5.11 -9.83 -33.58
#